data_193b6a978ecbae5778c30ba25ad27020
#
_entry.id   193b6a978ecbae5778c30ba25ad27020
#
_cell.length_a   1.000
_cell.length_b   1.000
_cell.length_c   1.000
_cell.angle_alpha   90.00
_cell.angle_beta   90.00
_cell.angle_gamma   90.00
#
_symmetry.space_group_name_H-M   'P 1'
#
loop_
_entity.id
_entity.type
_entity.pdbx_description
1 polymer ?
#
loop_
_entity_poly.entity_id
_entity_poly.type
_entity_poly.pdbx_seq_one_letter_code
_entity_poly.pdbx_strand_id
1 'polypeptide(L)'
;MRLSYGRRNLQNNINFYRSYYIVFQPNFVSELVMVGKITSNEFLSGSQIAALMGDDKWTSPNTLLTNILAERGVEGFVVTQVEQNEAMEWGDINEPKIIEVTADRLAIDKVTDQVRVPYDYHNNGKKLFSVSLDGIFHVERKKTITIDDRRYFAPQGLNLDFDIEGEGNIEVKCTTTYFREEPLPYLGVWQLQAGLMATKRKWGVICIQYNGNRLCHYFYKADPKMQNEIVKACIDFYRRVEAIKSGKDIADYLYPSKDPNDLASIYPTHDDEMPEIDLADHGDELLEVVRLKSMIKTSQERIKEIEASVMTSMGNSEKGVLYNNLGVEMLKVKWRTTHYKAKRATLTEAKPERFERAKSLTIKEIA
;
A
#
# COMPACT_ATOMS: atom_id res chain seq x y z
N MET A 1 70.43 15.52 -9.80
CA MET A 1 69.85 14.19 -10.03
C MET A 1 68.31 14.37 -10.26
N ARG A 2 67.89 14.39 -11.53
CA ARG A 2 66.48 14.55 -11.93
C ARG A 2 65.94 13.17 -12.25
N LEU A 3 64.90 12.73 -11.50
CA LEU A 3 64.18 11.52 -11.83
C LEU A 3 62.94 11.91 -12.67
N SER A 4 62.94 11.43 -13.90
CA SER A 4 61.87 11.54 -14.87
C SER A 4 60.79 10.48 -14.58
N TYR A 5 59.54 10.89 -14.34
CA TYR A 5 58.40 9.98 -14.31
C TYR A 5 57.83 9.85 -15.72
N GLY A 6 57.92 8.64 -16.24
CA GLY A 6 57.30 8.25 -17.51
C GLY A 6 55.78 8.15 -17.41
N ARG A 7 55.10 8.82 -18.36
CA ARG A 7 53.67 8.65 -18.63
C ARG A 7 53.46 7.27 -19.26
N ARG A 8 52.77 6.38 -18.60
CA ARG A 8 52.16 5.19 -19.22
C ARG A 8 50.73 5.51 -19.65
N ASN A 9 50.49 5.27 -20.94
CA ASN A 9 49.20 5.34 -21.62
C ASN A 9 48.16 4.43 -20.96
N LEU A 10 47.07 5.01 -20.49
CA LEU A 10 45.81 4.35 -20.19
C LEU A 10 44.85 4.60 -21.37
N GLN A 11 45.05 3.88 -22.45
CA GLN A 11 44.06 3.64 -23.49
C GLN A 11 43.73 2.15 -23.45
N ASN A 12 42.44 1.86 -23.33
CA ASN A 12 41.70 0.58 -23.40
C ASN A 12 41.08 0.17 -22.08
N ASN A 13 39.86 0.69 -21.86
CA ASN A 13 38.69 -0.04 -21.35
C ASN A 13 37.52 0.93 -21.16
N ILE A 14 37.01 1.48 -22.27
CA ILE A 14 35.70 2.11 -22.33
C ILE A 14 34.97 1.43 -23.49
N ASN A 15 34.26 0.35 -23.19
CA ASN A 15 33.24 -0.17 -24.06
C ASN A 15 32.35 -1.11 -23.24
N PHE A 16 31.35 -0.59 -22.57
CA PHE A 16 30.09 -1.27 -22.21
C PHE A 16 29.08 -0.25 -21.70
N TYR A 17 28.79 0.80 -22.51
CA TYR A 17 27.50 1.46 -22.43
C TYR A 17 26.93 1.49 -23.85
N ARG A 18 26.09 0.53 -24.16
CA ARG A 18 25.24 0.54 -25.35
C ARG A 18 24.15 1.58 -25.12
N SER A 19 24.38 2.78 -25.64
CA SER A 19 23.35 3.80 -25.83
C SER A 19 22.33 3.29 -26.82
N TYR A 20 21.12 3.01 -26.37
CA TYR A 20 19.99 2.84 -27.27
C TYR A 20 19.56 4.23 -27.72
N TYR A 21 19.96 4.61 -28.93
CA TYR A 21 19.35 5.72 -29.64
C TYR A 21 17.96 5.24 -30.11
N ILE A 22 16.90 5.76 -29.51
CA ILE A 22 15.53 5.63 -30.02
C ILE A 22 15.40 6.66 -31.14
N VAL A 23 15.35 6.18 -32.37
CA VAL A 23 14.98 7.00 -33.54
C VAL A 23 13.47 7.26 -33.45
N PHE A 24 13.10 8.48 -33.10
CA PHE A 24 11.71 8.94 -33.18
C PHE A 24 11.27 9.00 -34.65
N GLN A 25 10.38 8.13 -35.07
CA GLN A 25 9.55 8.35 -36.24
C GLN A 25 8.25 9.06 -35.80
N PRO A 26 7.88 10.21 -36.38
CA PRO A 26 6.65 10.91 -36.07
C PRO A 26 5.52 10.25 -36.84
N ASN A 27 4.71 9.41 -36.23
CA ASN A 27 3.35 9.03 -36.59
C ASN A 27 2.96 7.67 -35.93
N PHE A 28 3.07 7.58 -34.62
CA PHE A 28 2.33 6.60 -33.86
C PHE A 28 1.75 7.34 -32.66
N VAL A 29 0.43 7.50 -32.64
CA VAL A 29 -0.29 7.71 -31.38
C VAL A 29 -0.07 6.40 -30.61
N SER A 30 0.98 6.35 -29.84
CA SER A 30 1.18 5.27 -28.88
C SER A 30 0.13 5.48 -27.81
N GLU A 31 -0.88 4.62 -27.75
CA GLU A 31 -1.50 4.28 -26.49
C GLU A 31 -0.34 4.14 -25.47
N LEU A 32 -0.34 5.00 -24.47
CA LEU A 32 0.53 4.85 -23.30
C LEU A 32 0.07 3.57 -22.60
N VAL A 33 0.57 2.44 -23.06
CA VAL A 33 0.51 1.19 -22.32
C VAL A 33 1.29 1.47 -21.04
N MET A 34 0.58 1.67 -19.95
CA MET A 34 1.18 1.72 -18.62
C MET A 34 1.96 0.42 -18.44
N VAL A 35 3.29 0.54 -18.44
CA VAL A 35 4.21 -0.57 -18.17
C VAL A 35 3.88 -1.04 -16.75
N GLY A 36 3.28 -2.23 -16.63
CA GLY A 36 3.00 -2.88 -15.34
C GLY A 36 1.60 -3.46 -15.15
N LYS A 37 0.53 -2.93 -15.78
CA LYS A 37 -0.82 -3.45 -15.58
C LYS A 37 -1.24 -4.38 -16.71
N ILE A 38 -1.23 -5.68 -16.44
CA ILE A 38 -1.60 -6.74 -17.42
C ILE A 38 -3.09 -7.12 -17.29
N THR A 39 -3.72 -6.79 -16.15
CA THR A 39 -5.13 -7.13 -15.87
C THR A 39 -6.09 -6.05 -16.35
N SER A 40 -7.26 -6.47 -16.87
CA SER A 40 -8.34 -5.54 -17.26
C SER A 40 -8.86 -4.74 -16.07
N ASN A 41 -9.18 -3.47 -16.28
CA ASN A 41 -9.78 -2.60 -15.26
C ASN A 41 -11.26 -2.94 -14.97
N GLU A 42 -11.93 -3.66 -15.86
CA GLU A 42 -13.34 -4.04 -15.69
C GLU A 42 -13.56 -5.10 -14.60
N PHE A 43 -12.49 -5.79 -14.20
CA PHE A 43 -12.52 -6.83 -13.18
C PHE A 43 -11.51 -6.54 -12.07
N LEU A 44 -11.78 -7.11 -10.90
CA LEU A 44 -10.84 -7.06 -9.78
C LEU A 44 -9.51 -7.70 -10.18
N SER A 45 -8.41 -7.07 -9.77
CA SER A 45 -7.07 -7.64 -9.86
C SER A 45 -6.65 -8.27 -8.53
N GLY A 46 -5.70 -9.19 -8.57
CA GLY A 46 -5.14 -9.81 -7.35
C GLY A 46 -4.63 -8.78 -6.33
N SER A 47 -4.01 -7.69 -6.80
CA SER A 47 -3.53 -6.59 -5.95
C SER A 47 -4.65 -5.81 -5.25
N GLN A 48 -5.87 -5.82 -5.79
CA GLN A 48 -7.03 -5.14 -5.22
C GLN A 48 -7.77 -5.97 -4.15
N ILE A 49 -7.42 -7.25 -3.98
CA ILE A 49 -8.10 -8.12 -3.00
C ILE A 49 -7.89 -7.61 -1.57
N ALA A 50 -6.72 -7.08 -1.22
CA ALA A 50 -6.50 -6.48 0.10
C ALA A 50 -7.45 -5.30 0.37
N ALA A 51 -7.67 -4.44 -0.64
CA ALA A 51 -8.62 -3.33 -0.56
C ALA A 51 -10.07 -3.83 -0.42
N LEU A 52 -10.45 -4.86 -1.18
CA LEU A 52 -11.76 -5.48 -1.06
C LEU A 52 -12.03 -6.06 0.33
N MET A 53 -11.02 -6.62 0.96
CA MET A 53 -11.10 -7.19 2.32
C MET A 53 -11.06 -6.10 3.42
N GLY A 54 -10.85 -4.84 3.07
CA GLY A 54 -10.73 -3.73 4.02
C GLY A 54 -9.38 -3.67 4.75
N ASP A 55 -8.40 -4.40 4.26
CA ASP A 55 -7.05 -4.51 4.83
C ASP A 55 -6.00 -3.65 4.09
N ASP A 56 -6.39 -2.91 3.05
CA ASP A 56 -5.48 -2.00 2.35
C ASP A 56 -5.38 -0.65 3.06
N LYS A 57 -4.20 -0.06 2.99
CA LYS A 57 -3.90 1.22 3.66
C LYS A 57 -4.35 2.45 2.86
N TRP A 58 -4.43 2.31 1.54
CA TRP A 58 -4.61 3.44 0.63
C TRP A 58 -5.92 3.41 -0.12
N THR A 59 -6.51 2.22 -0.28
CA THR A 59 -7.73 2.02 -1.06
C THR A 59 -8.77 1.31 -0.21
N SER A 60 -9.95 1.91 -0.08
CA SER A 60 -11.08 1.29 0.61
C SER A 60 -11.89 0.39 -0.32
N PRO A 61 -12.76 -0.49 0.21
CA PRO A 61 -13.71 -1.22 -0.60
C PRO A 61 -14.66 -0.30 -1.38
N ASN A 62 -15.01 0.87 -0.83
CA ASN A 62 -15.88 1.84 -1.49
C ASN A 62 -15.17 2.56 -2.64
N THR A 63 -13.90 2.98 -2.44
CA THR A 63 -13.08 3.52 -3.53
C THR A 63 -12.92 2.51 -4.67
N LEU A 64 -12.74 1.24 -4.34
CA LEU A 64 -12.67 0.16 -5.32
C LEU A 64 -14.00 -0.01 -6.07
N LEU A 65 -15.13 0.06 -5.36
CA LEU A 65 -16.48 -0.01 -5.93
C LEU A 65 -16.73 1.11 -6.95
N THR A 66 -16.43 2.36 -6.57
CA THR A 66 -16.60 3.52 -7.44
C THR A 66 -15.70 3.47 -8.67
N ASN A 67 -14.44 3.03 -8.51
CA ASN A 67 -13.53 2.86 -9.64
C ASN A 67 -14.02 1.81 -10.65
N ILE A 68 -14.52 0.67 -10.19
CA ILE A 68 -15.08 -0.37 -11.09
C ILE A 68 -16.37 0.13 -11.77
N LEU A 69 -17.23 0.88 -11.08
CA LEU A 69 -18.42 1.49 -11.69
C LEU A 69 -18.03 2.49 -12.80
N ALA A 70 -17.04 3.35 -12.55
CA ALA A 70 -16.50 4.28 -13.52
C ALA A 70 -15.93 3.58 -14.77
N GLU A 71 -15.09 2.54 -14.56
CA GLU A 71 -14.50 1.74 -15.65
C GLU A 71 -15.56 1.00 -16.47
N ARG A 72 -16.71 0.70 -15.88
CA ARG A 72 -17.86 0.10 -16.56
C ARG A 72 -18.80 1.14 -17.19
N GLY A 73 -18.42 2.42 -17.18
CA GLY A 73 -19.15 3.51 -17.80
C GLY A 73 -20.46 3.88 -17.10
N VAL A 74 -20.58 3.63 -15.78
CA VAL A 74 -21.72 4.09 -15.01
C VAL A 74 -21.60 5.59 -14.78
N GLU A 75 -22.62 6.34 -15.21
CA GLU A 75 -22.64 7.80 -15.10
C GLU A 75 -22.54 8.27 -13.65
N GLY A 76 -21.83 9.38 -13.43
CA GLY A 76 -21.63 9.97 -12.10
C GLY A 76 -20.40 9.44 -11.36
N PHE A 77 -19.68 8.44 -11.89
CA PHE A 77 -18.45 7.92 -11.28
C PHE A 77 -17.22 8.25 -12.13
N VAL A 78 -16.14 8.57 -11.45
CA VAL A 78 -14.84 8.89 -12.07
C VAL A 78 -13.77 8.00 -11.46
N VAL A 79 -12.88 7.46 -12.30
CA VAL A 79 -11.74 6.65 -11.83
C VAL A 79 -10.79 7.53 -11.03
N THR A 80 -10.52 7.15 -9.80
CA THR A 80 -9.46 7.78 -9.02
C THR A 80 -8.11 7.30 -9.56
N GLN A 81 -7.46 8.17 -10.33
CA GLN A 81 -6.14 7.86 -10.85
C GLN A 81 -5.08 7.97 -9.75
N VAL A 82 -4.29 6.93 -9.61
CA VAL A 82 -3.09 6.96 -8.77
C VAL A 82 -1.91 7.25 -9.69
N GLU A 83 -1.33 8.44 -9.57
CA GLU A 83 -0.10 8.76 -10.28
C GLU A 83 1.04 7.89 -9.73
N GLN A 84 1.83 7.33 -10.65
CA GLN A 84 3.03 6.59 -10.27
C GLN A 84 3.98 7.54 -9.54
N ASN A 85 4.40 7.14 -8.35
CA ASN A 85 5.35 7.89 -7.55
C ASN A 85 6.71 7.18 -7.52
N GLU A 86 7.75 7.90 -7.07
CA GLU A 86 9.12 7.38 -7.03
C GLU A 86 9.24 6.06 -6.24
N ALA A 87 8.43 5.86 -5.19
CA ALA A 87 8.46 4.60 -4.43
C ALA A 87 7.92 3.42 -5.23
N MET A 88 6.91 3.63 -6.09
CA MET A 88 6.39 2.61 -7.01
C MET A 88 7.42 2.29 -8.09
N GLU A 89 8.06 3.32 -8.66
CA GLU A 89 9.12 3.15 -9.66
C GLU A 89 10.30 2.33 -9.10
N TRP A 90 10.77 2.63 -7.88
CA TRP A 90 11.80 1.83 -7.21
C TRP A 90 11.34 0.41 -6.90
N GLY A 91 10.06 0.21 -6.65
CA GLY A 91 9.46 -1.13 -6.52
C GLY A 91 9.67 -1.95 -7.79
N ASP A 92 9.27 -1.40 -8.93
CA ASP A 92 9.38 -2.03 -10.26
C ASP A 92 10.85 -2.32 -10.64
N ILE A 93 11.77 -1.39 -10.35
CA ILE A 93 13.21 -1.55 -10.62
C ILE A 93 13.82 -2.67 -9.77
N ASN A 94 13.43 -2.78 -8.50
CA ASN A 94 14.01 -3.75 -7.57
C ASN A 94 13.42 -5.16 -7.69
N GLU A 95 12.21 -5.30 -8.21
CA GLU A 95 11.48 -6.57 -8.28
C GLU A 95 12.30 -7.70 -8.93
N PRO A 96 12.86 -7.56 -10.16
CA PRO A 96 13.64 -8.62 -10.79
C PRO A 96 14.89 -9.01 -9.96
N LYS A 97 15.53 -8.03 -9.32
CA LYS A 97 16.71 -8.29 -8.50
C LYS A 97 16.38 -8.99 -7.19
N ILE A 98 15.22 -8.71 -6.61
CA ILE A 98 14.72 -9.40 -5.42
C ILE A 98 14.43 -10.86 -5.76
N ILE A 99 13.81 -11.13 -6.91
CA ILE A 99 13.54 -12.50 -7.38
C ILE A 99 14.85 -13.26 -7.57
N GLU A 100 15.82 -12.70 -8.28
CA GLU A 100 17.16 -13.29 -8.50
C GLU A 100 17.84 -13.63 -7.17
N VAL A 101 17.96 -12.66 -6.26
CA VAL A 101 18.58 -12.87 -4.94
C VAL A 101 17.84 -13.91 -4.11
N THR A 102 16.52 -13.98 -4.24
CA THR A 102 15.72 -15.00 -3.53
C THR A 102 15.99 -16.39 -4.10
N ALA A 103 16.04 -16.53 -5.42
CA ALA A 103 16.36 -17.79 -6.08
C ALA A 103 17.74 -18.30 -5.66
N ASP A 104 18.75 -17.44 -5.67
CA ASP A 104 20.11 -17.76 -5.23
C ASP A 104 20.14 -18.24 -3.77
N ARG A 105 19.48 -17.51 -2.88
CA ARG A 105 19.43 -17.86 -1.44
C ARG A 105 18.71 -19.16 -1.17
N LEU A 106 17.70 -19.46 -1.96
CA LEU A 106 16.94 -20.70 -1.87
C LEU A 106 17.57 -21.83 -2.68
N ALA A 107 18.65 -21.55 -3.44
CA ALA A 107 19.27 -22.45 -4.41
C ALA A 107 18.21 -23.08 -5.33
N ILE A 108 17.40 -22.25 -5.98
CA ILE A 108 16.40 -22.62 -6.97
C ILE A 108 16.92 -22.18 -8.34
N ASP A 109 17.23 -23.14 -9.20
CA ASP A 109 17.91 -22.89 -10.48
C ASP A 109 16.94 -22.42 -11.57
N LYS A 110 15.66 -22.74 -11.47
CA LYS A 110 14.68 -22.43 -12.50
C LYS A 110 13.61 -21.50 -11.98
N VAL A 111 13.62 -20.28 -12.53
CA VAL A 111 12.67 -19.20 -12.20
C VAL A 111 12.07 -18.67 -13.49
N THR A 112 10.79 -18.35 -13.48
CA THR A 112 10.13 -17.50 -14.47
C THR A 112 9.81 -16.20 -13.79
N ASP A 113 10.45 -15.11 -14.20
CA ASP A 113 10.20 -13.75 -13.74
C ASP A 113 9.27 -13.00 -14.70
N GLN A 114 8.68 -11.91 -14.25
CA GLN A 114 7.84 -11.03 -15.05
C GLN A 114 6.79 -11.78 -15.88
N VAL A 115 5.95 -12.55 -15.21
CA VAL A 115 4.89 -13.32 -15.89
C VAL A 115 3.89 -12.37 -16.54
N ARG A 116 3.93 -12.27 -17.87
CA ARG A 116 3.13 -11.31 -18.66
C ARG A 116 1.74 -11.79 -19.05
N VAL A 117 1.30 -12.92 -18.54
CA VAL A 117 -0.02 -13.48 -18.82
C VAL A 117 -0.84 -13.50 -17.54
N PRO A 118 -2.02 -12.87 -17.51
CA PRO A 118 -2.87 -12.92 -16.33
C PRO A 118 -3.51 -14.30 -16.17
N TYR A 119 -3.68 -14.71 -14.93
CA TYR A 119 -4.45 -15.89 -14.56
C TYR A 119 -5.84 -15.49 -14.10
N ASP A 120 -6.86 -15.90 -14.85
CA ASP A 120 -8.24 -15.61 -14.51
C ASP A 120 -8.80 -16.61 -13.51
N TYR A 121 -9.47 -16.13 -12.46
CA TYR A 121 -10.23 -16.99 -11.56
C TYR A 121 -11.72 -16.88 -11.86
N HIS A 122 -12.35 -18.06 -12.06
CA HIS A 122 -13.78 -18.17 -12.33
C HIS A 122 -14.47 -18.99 -11.24
N ASN A 123 -15.66 -18.53 -10.84
CA ASN A 123 -16.55 -19.28 -9.97
C ASN A 123 -17.90 -19.46 -10.68
N ASN A 124 -18.35 -20.70 -10.82
CA ASN A 124 -19.59 -21.05 -11.53
C ASN A 124 -19.67 -20.40 -12.93
N GLY A 125 -18.56 -20.42 -13.70
CA GLY A 125 -18.46 -19.83 -15.04
C GLY A 125 -18.35 -18.32 -15.11
N LYS A 126 -18.42 -17.59 -13.98
CA LYS A 126 -18.24 -16.15 -13.91
C LYS A 126 -16.82 -15.80 -13.47
N LYS A 127 -16.17 -14.91 -14.21
CA LYS A 127 -14.86 -14.37 -13.82
C LYS A 127 -15.04 -13.45 -12.60
N LEU A 128 -14.26 -13.71 -11.54
CA LEU A 128 -14.26 -12.90 -10.33
C LEU A 128 -13.07 -11.94 -10.29
N PHE A 129 -11.88 -12.41 -10.66
CA PHE A 129 -10.69 -11.56 -10.69
C PHE A 129 -9.62 -12.15 -11.62
N SER A 130 -8.60 -11.35 -11.89
CA SER A 130 -7.38 -11.77 -12.58
C SER A 130 -6.16 -11.48 -11.72
N VAL A 131 -5.14 -12.33 -11.81
CA VAL A 131 -3.86 -12.08 -11.14
C VAL A 131 -2.72 -12.04 -12.15
N SER A 132 -1.81 -11.09 -12.02
CA SER A 132 -0.46 -11.16 -12.56
C SER A 132 0.47 -11.63 -11.46
N LEU A 133 1.49 -12.39 -11.83
CA LEU A 133 2.49 -12.89 -10.89
C LEU A 133 3.81 -12.17 -11.16
N ASP A 134 4.51 -11.76 -10.11
CA ASP A 134 5.86 -11.22 -10.24
C ASP A 134 6.83 -12.32 -10.69
N GLY A 135 6.59 -13.57 -10.25
CA GLY A 135 7.38 -14.71 -10.71
C GLY A 135 6.82 -16.08 -10.29
N ILE A 136 7.51 -17.11 -10.77
CA ILE A 136 7.22 -18.51 -10.48
C ILE A 136 8.52 -19.24 -10.19
N PHE A 137 8.64 -19.89 -9.04
CA PHE A 137 9.69 -20.86 -8.78
C PHE A 137 9.30 -22.26 -9.28
N HIS A 138 10.26 -22.95 -9.90
CA HIS A 138 10.11 -24.32 -10.35
C HIS A 138 11.04 -25.23 -9.52
N VAL A 139 10.50 -26.00 -8.60
CA VAL A 139 11.24 -26.86 -7.68
C VAL A 139 11.00 -28.32 -8.06
N GLU A 140 11.95 -28.93 -8.79
CA GLU A 140 11.79 -30.30 -9.33
C GLU A 140 11.79 -31.39 -8.24
N ARG A 141 12.56 -31.17 -7.18
CA ARG A 141 12.65 -32.08 -6.05
C ARG A 141 12.28 -31.37 -4.76
N LYS A 142 11.54 -32.08 -3.93
CA LYS A 142 11.17 -31.57 -2.61
C LYS A 142 12.36 -30.97 -1.90
N LYS A 143 12.22 -29.75 -1.43
CA LYS A 143 13.20 -29.00 -0.67
C LYS A 143 12.59 -28.48 0.62
N THR A 144 13.31 -28.62 1.72
CA THR A 144 12.92 -28.14 3.03
C THR A 144 13.63 -26.80 3.31
N ILE A 145 12.87 -25.77 3.60
CA ILE A 145 13.38 -24.46 3.99
C ILE A 145 13.30 -24.35 5.51
N THR A 146 14.45 -24.21 6.16
CA THR A 146 14.51 -24.01 7.60
C THR A 146 14.12 -22.56 7.93
N ILE A 147 13.12 -22.42 8.79
CA ILE A 147 12.65 -21.13 9.29
C ILE A 147 13.64 -20.63 10.34
N ASP A 148 14.16 -19.41 10.18
CA ASP A 148 15.32 -18.91 10.95
C ASP A 148 15.10 -17.60 11.71
N ASP A 149 13.87 -17.08 11.84
CA ASP A 149 13.48 -15.81 12.49
C ASP A 149 14.17 -14.55 11.94
N ARG A 150 15.06 -14.71 10.99
CA ARG A 150 15.87 -13.61 10.44
C ARG A 150 15.48 -13.28 9.00
N ARG A 151 15.31 -14.30 8.17
CA ARG A 151 15.06 -14.17 6.73
C ARG A 151 13.89 -15.01 6.23
N TYR A 152 13.66 -16.15 6.86
CA TYR A 152 12.67 -17.14 6.42
C TYR A 152 11.61 -17.32 7.48
N PHE A 153 10.37 -17.07 7.12
CA PHE A 153 9.21 -17.07 8.01
C PHE A 153 8.10 -17.93 7.43
N ALA A 154 7.32 -18.57 8.27
CA ALA A 154 6.10 -19.28 7.91
C ALA A 154 4.94 -18.83 8.83
N PRO A 155 4.31 -17.68 8.54
CA PRO A 155 3.34 -17.04 9.45
C PRO A 155 2.09 -17.86 9.76
N GLN A 156 1.77 -18.88 8.96
CA GLN A 156 0.64 -19.78 9.20
C GLN A 156 0.84 -20.73 10.42
N GLY A 157 1.83 -20.46 11.26
CA GLY A 157 2.03 -21.13 12.55
C GLY A 157 2.56 -22.57 12.44
N LEU A 158 3.25 -22.87 11.36
CA LEU A 158 3.69 -24.22 11.05
C LEU A 158 5.21 -24.34 11.16
N ASN A 159 5.66 -25.07 12.17
CA ASN A 159 6.96 -25.76 12.25
C ASN A 159 8.24 -24.97 11.91
N LEU A 160 9.34 -25.43 12.42
CA LEU A 160 10.70 -24.95 12.16
C LEU A 160 11.13 -25.09 10.68
N ASP A 161 10.33 -25.79 9.86
CA ASP A 161 10.65 -26.11 8.47
C ASP A 161 9.44 -25.97 7.55
N PHE A 162 9.67 -25.47 6.33
CA PHE A 162 8.66 -25.34 5.30
C PHE A 162 9.08 -26.11 4.04
N ASP A 163 8.28 -27.08 3.64
CA ASP A 163 8.54 -27.89 2.45
C ASP A 163 7.99 -27.25 1.19
N ILE A 164 8.84 -27.14 0.17
CA ILE A 164 8.51 -26.65 -1.17
C ILE A 164 8.75 -27.74 -2.21
N GLU A 165 7.82 -27.89 -3.16
CA GLU A 165 7.92 -28.81 -4.29
C GLU A 165 7.00 -28.34 -5.42
N GLY A 166 7.38 -28.61 -6.67
CA GLY A 166 6.63 -28.15 -7.84
C GLY A 166 6.71 -26.65 -8.05
N GLU A 167 5.67 -26.08 -8.63
CA GLU A 167 5.61 -24.64 -8.89
C GLU A 167 5.08 -23.87 -7.67
N GLY A 168 5.76 -22.74 -7.35
CA GLY A 168 5.36 -21.80 -6.31
C GLY A 168 5.25 -20.37 -6.84
N ASN A 169 4.24 -19.63 -6.40
CA ASN A 169 4.08 -18.22 -6.76
C ASN A 169 5.05 -17.35 -5.98
N ILE A 170 5.61 -16.34 -6.67
CA ILE A 170 6.42 -15.29 -6.05
C ILE A 170 5.60 -14.01 -6.05
N GLU A 171 5.60 -13.32 -4.93
CA GLU A 171 5.08 -11.96 -4.76
C GLU A 171 6.17 -11.09 -4.15
N VAL A 172 6.46 -9.94 -4.75
CA VAL A 172 7.51 -9.02 -4.31
C VAL A 172 6.90 -7.74 -3.75
N LYS A 173 7.41 -7.28 -2.62
CA LYS A 173 7.02 -5.99 -2.04
C LYS A 173 8.24 -5.22 -1.57
N CYS A 174 8.27 -3.92 -1.88
CA CYS A 174 9.21 -2.95 -1.31
C CYS A 174 8.45 -2.04 -0.34
N THR A 175 8.94 -1.86 0.87
CA THR A 175 8.26 -1.05 1.88
C THR A 175 9.23 -0.33 2.81
N THR A 176 8.79 0.83 3.31
CA THR A 176 9.46 1.59 4.37
C THR A 176 8.88 1.32 5.76
N THR A 177 7.94 0.37 5.89
CA THR A 177 7.42 -0.02 7.19
C THR A 177 8.48 -0.77 8.00
N TYR A 178 8.29 -0.81 9.32
CA TYR A 178 9.16 -1.63 10.17
C TYR A 178 8.97 -3.12 9.87
N PHE A 179 10.09 -3.85 9.99
CA PHE A 179 10.08 -5.31 9.89
C PHE A 179 9.08 -5.95 10.87
N ARG A 180 8.43 -7.03 10.41
CA ARG A 180 7.53 -7.87 11.19
C ARG A 180 7.80 -9.34 10.87
N GLU A 181 7.63 -10.21 11.84
CA GLU A 181 7.69 -11.66 11.66
C GLU A 181 6.50 -12.19 10.85
N GLU A 182 5.38 -11.47 10.93
CA GLU A 182 4.19 -11.66 10.10
C GLU A 182 3.92 -10.37 9.31
N PRO A 183 3.86 -10.42 7.97
CA PRO A 183 3.61 -9.23 7.16
C PRO A 183 2.19 -8.71 7.36
N LEU A 184 2.03 -7.41 7.23
CA LEU A 184 0.69 -6.79 7.19
C LEU A 184 -0.10 -7.35 5.99
N PRO A 185 -1.42 -7.58 6.13
CA PRO A 185 -2.23 -8.24 5.09
C PRO A 185 -2.10 -7.61 3.70
N TYR A 186 -2.00 -6.28 3.61
CA TYR A 186 -1.83 -5.56 2.35
C TYR A 186 -0.43 -5.73 1.72
N LEU A 187 0.55 -6.24 2.44
CA LEU A 187 1.89 -6.52 1.91
C LEU A 187 1.93 -7.89 1.21
N GLY A 188 0.94 -8.18 0.37
CA GLY A 188 0.92 -9.32 -0.54
C GLY A 188 0.21 -10.57 -0.03
N VAL A 189 -0.25 -10.64 1.22
CA VAL A 189 -0.85 -11.87 1.78
C VAL A 189 -2.12 -12.27 1.01
N TRP A 190 -3.08 -11.34 0.89
CA TRP A 190 -4.31 -11.55 0.12
C TRP A 190 -4.03 -11.78 -1.36
N GLN A 191 -3.10 -11.01 -1.94
CA GLN A 191 -2.71 -11.12 -3.33
C GLN A 191 -2.09 -12.50 -3.63
N LEU A 192 -1.20 -12.99 -2.76
CA LEU A 192 -0.60 -14.31 -2.90
C LEU A 192 -1.67 -15.42 -2.83
N GLN A 193 -2.62 -15.35 -1.89
CA GLN A 193 -3.70 -16.34 -1.79
C GLN A 193 -4.62 -16.33 -3.01
N ALA A 194 -4.95 -15.14 -3.55
CA ALA A 194 -5.67 -15.02 -4.81
C ALA A 194 -4.86 -15.64 -5.97
N GLY A 195 -3.56 -15.39 -6.03
CA GLY A 195 -2.65 -15.97 -7.00
C GLY A 195 -2.59 -17.49 -6.91
N LEU A 196 -2.47 -18.05 -5.72
CA LEU A 196 -2.46 -19.52 -5.50
C LEU A 196 -3.78 -20.15 -5.94
N MET A 197 -4.89 -19.47 -5.69
CA MET A 197 -6.22 -19.94 -6.10
C MET A 197 -6.38 -19.94 -7.63
N ALA A 198 -5.99 -18.87 -8.31
CA ALA A 198 -6.11 -18.73 -9.75
C ALA A 198 -5.18 -19.71 -10.51
N THR A 199 -3.99 -19.94 -9.98
CA THR A 199 -2.98 -20.85 -10.57
C THR A 199 -3.11 -22.31 -10.11
N LYS A 200 -3.92 -22.58 -9.08
CA LYS A 200 -4.05 -23.89 -8.42
C LYS A 200 -2.74 -24.41 -7.84
N ARG A 201 -1.79 -23.52 -7.53
CA ARG A 201 -0.53 -23.88 -6.90
C ARG A 201 -0.70 -24.05 -5.39
N LYS A 202 0.13 -24.89 -4.79
CA LYS A 202 -0.02 -25.32 -3.39
C LYS A 202 0.70 -24.39 -2.40
N TRP A 203 1.69 -23.62 -2.89
CA TRP A 203 2.54 -22.77 -2.07
C TRP A 203 3.01 -21.54 -2.83
N GLY A 204 3.46 -20.57 -2.08
CA GLY A 204 4.11 -19.39 -2.60
C GLY A 204 4.91 -18.66 -1.54
N VAL A 205 5.64 -17.65 -1.96
CA VAL A 205 6.50 -16.83 -1.11
C VAL A 205 6.26 -15.35 -1.36
N ILE A 206 6.17 -14.58 -0.29
CA ILE A 206 6.21 -13.12 -0.34
C ILE A 206 7.62 -12.68 0.01
N CYS A 207 8.26 -11.97 -0.90
CA CYS A 207 9.60 -11.42 -0.76
C CYS A 207 9.48 -9.94 -0.42
N ILE A 208 9.71 -9.55 0.84
CA ILE A 208 9.56 -8.16 1.28
C ILE A 208 10.93 -7.53 1.54
N GLN A 209 11.23 -6.48 0.79
CA GLN A 209 12.37 -5.62 1.06
C GLN A 209 11.95 -4.47 1.98
N TYR A 210 12.40 -4.49 3.24
CA TYR A 210 12.18 -3.44 4.22
C TYR A 210 13.29 -2.39 4.16
N ASN A 211 12.91 -1.12 4.03
CA ASN A 211 13.83 0.03 4.07
C ASN A 211 15.05 -0.09 3.14
N GLY A 212 14.94 -0.85 2.05
CA GLY A 212 16.00 -1.03 1.07
C GLY A 212 17.19 -1.91 1.51
N ASN A 213 17.23 -2.39 2.76
CA ASN A 213 18.41 -3.09 3.32
C ASN A 213 18.12 -4.44 3.98
N ARG A 214 16.86 -4.83 4.17
CA ARG A 214 16.50 -6.12 4.75
C ARG A 214 15.50 -6.84 3.87
N LEU A 215 15.89 -7.96 3.28
CA LEU A 215 15.03 -8.83 2.48
C LEU A 215 14.62 -10.05 3.29
N CYS A 216 13.31 -10.21 3.48
CA CYS A 216 12.68 -11.33 4.19
C CYS A 216 11.76 -12.11 3.25
N HIS A 217 11.60 -13.40 3.52
CA HIS A 217 10.83 -14.34 2.72
C HIS A 217 9.78 -15.01 3.60
N TYR A 218 8.52 -14.86 3.24
CA TYR A 218 7.38 -15.39 3.99
C TYR A 218 6.70 -16.46 3.16
N PHE A 219 6.80 -17.71 3.61
CA PHE A 219 6.27 -18.86 2.92
C PHE A 219 4.84 -19.15 3.36
N TYR A 220 3.97 -19.36 2.38
CA TYR A 220 2.56 -19.68 2.59
C TYR A 220 2.14 -20.90 1.79
N LYS A 221 1.29 -21.71 2.39
CA LYS A 221 0.49 -22.70 1.67
C LYS A 221 -0.82 -22.07 1.20
N ALA A 222 -1.42 -22.66 0.17
CA ALA A 222 -2.79 -22.32 -0.20
C ALA A 222 -3.70 -22.57 1.01
N ASP A 223 -4.45 -21.52 1.39
CA ASP A 223 -5.36 -21.52 2.54
C ASP A 223 -6.82 -21.52 2.05
N PRO A 224 -7.50 -22.66 2.08
CA PRO A 224 -8.89 -22.75 1.62
C PRO A 224 -9.85 -21.83 2.37
N LYS A 225 -9.55 -21.49 3.65
CA LYS A 225 -10.39 -20.59 4.43
C LYS A 225 -10.27 -19.16 3.89
N MET A 226 -9.06 -18.62 3.75
CA MET A 226 -8.82 -17.31 3.16
C MET A 226 -9.35 -17.24 1.72
N GLN A 227 -9.10 -18.28 0.91
CA GLN A 227 -9.59 -18.35 -0.46
C GLN A 227 -11.11 -18.30 -0.55
N ASN A 228 -11.82 -18.96 0.36
CA ASN A 228 -13.27 -18.92 0.42
C ASN A 228 -13.79 -17.52 0.85
N GLU A 229 -13.08 -16.83 1.73
CA GLU A 229 -13.37 -15.44 2.10
C GLU A 229 -13.22 -14.50 0.88
N ILE A 230 -12.16 -14.65 0.09
CA ILE A 230 -11.97 -13.92 -1.17
C ILE A 230 -13.16 -14.14 -2.12
N VAL A 231 -13.58 -15.39 -2.33
CA VAL A 231 -14.70 -15.72 -3.23
C VAL A 231 -15.99 -15.03 -2.76
N LYS A 232 -16.30 -15.13 -1.47
CA LYS A 232 -17.51 -14.50 -0.88
C LYS A 232 -17.46 -12.97 -1.05
N ALA A 233 -16.33 -12.35 -0.77
CA ALA A 233 -16.15 -10.91 -0.92
C ALA A 233 -16.31 -10.46 -2.38
N CYS A 234 -15.71 -11.19 -3.33
CA CYS A 234 -15.87 -10.89 -4.76
C CYS A 234 -17.32 -11.03 -5.23
N ILE A 235 -18.04 -12.07 -4.78
CA ILE A 235 -19.45 -12.26 -5.14
C ILE A 235 -20.31 -11.11 -4.59
N ASP A 236 -20.12 -10.71 -3.32
CA ASP A 236 -20.83 -9.59 -2.72
C ASP A 236 -20.50 -8.29 -3.45
N PHE A 237 -19.22 -8.07 -3.77
CA PHE A 237 -18.76 -6.88 -4.53
C PHE A 237 -19.49 -6.75 -5.87
N TYR A 238 -19.51 -7.80 -6.67
CA TYR A 238 -20.20 -7.73 -7.96
C TYR A 238 -21.72 -7.66 -7.84
N ARG A 239 -22.31 -8.20 -6.77
CA ARG A 239 -23.73 -7.99 -6.49
C ARG A 239 -24.03 -6.51 -6.27
N ARG A 240 -23.16 -5.78 -5.56
CA ARG A 240 -23.27 -4.32 -5.34
C ARG A 240 -23.09 -3.56 -6.67
N VAL A 241 -22.04 -3.88 -7.44
CA VAL A 241 -21.80 -3.28 -8.75
C VAL A 241 -23.02 -3.43 -9.67
N GLU A 242 -23.60 -4.61 -9.79
CA GLU A 242 -24.76 -4.85 -10.67
C GLU A 242 -26.03 -4.17 -10.15
N ALA A 243 -26.22 -4.07 -8.83
CA ALA A 243 -27.36 -3.34 -8.25
C ALA A 243 -27.28 -1.84 -8.60
N ILE A 244 -26.13 -1.20 -8.38
CA ILE A 244 -25.95 0.22 -8.68
C ILE A 244 -26.05 0.46 -10.21
N LYS A 245 -25.44 -0.40 -11.02
CA LYS A 245 -25.58 -0.34 -12.49
C LYS A 245 -27.02 -0.47 -12.96
N SER A 246 -27.88 -1.16 -12.23
CA SER A 246 -29.32 -1.27 -12.52
C SER A 246 -30.15 -0.06 -12.03
N GLY A 247 -29.51 1.00 -11.52
CA GLY A 247 -30.15 2.24 -11.05
C GLY A 247 -30.58 2.22 -9.58
N LYS A 248 -30.01 1.31 -8.76
CA LYS A 248 -30.20 1.35 -7.32
C LYS A 248 -29.33 2.46 -6.71
N ASP A 249 -29.80 3.06 -5.62
CA ASP A 249 -29.05 4.09 -4.90
C ASP A 249 -27.75 3.50 -4.36
N ILE A 250 -26.64 4.18 -4.59
CA ILE A 250 -25.31 3.77 -4.12
C ILE A 250 -25.26 3.70 -2.59
N ALA A 251 -25.97 4.58 -1.87
CA ALA A 251 -25.99 4.64 -0.42
C ALA A 251 -26.36 3.29 0.22
N ASP A 252 -27.28 2.54 -0.42
CA ASP A 252 -27.75 1.22 0.04
C ASP A 252 -26.70 0.12 -0.16
N TYR A 253 -25.66 0.38 -0.95
CA TYR A 253 -24.68 -0.62 -1.40
C TYR A 253 -23.24 -0.28 -1.00
N LEU A 254 -23.02 0.80 -0.25
CA LEU A 254 -21.69 1.11 0.30
C LEU A 254 -21.27 0.06 1.34
N TYR A 255 -19.97 -0.12 1.45
CA TYR A 255 -19.38 -0.84 2.55
C TYR A 255 -19.33 0.06 3.79
N PRO A 256 -19.46 -0.50 5.00
CA PRO A 256 -19.25 0.26 6.23
C PRO A 256 -17.87 0.88 6.22
N SER A 257 -17.79 2.20 6.36
CA SER A 257 -16.52 2.92 6.42
C SER A 257 -16.31 3.52 7.82
N LYS A 258 -15.07 3.44 8.30
CA LYS A 258 -14.62 4.11 9.53
C LYS A 258 -13.83 5.38 9.24
N ASP A 259 -13.55 5.67 7.97
CA ASP A 259 -12.79 6.85 7.55
C ASP A 259 -13.70 7.83 6.77
N PRO A 260 -13.96 9.03 7.32
CA PRO A 260 -14.70 10.07 6.59
C PRO A 260 -14.11 10.42 5.22
N ASN A 261 -12.81 10.22 5.01
CA ASN A 261 -12.17 10.48 3.72
C ASN A 261 -12.67 9.54 2.62
N ASP A 262 -13.02 8.32 2.98
CA ASP A 262 -13.60 7.33 2.08
C ASP A 262 -14.93 7.85 1.49
N LEU A 263 -15.81 8.34 2.36
CA LEU A 263 -17.11 8.88 1.93
C LEU A 263 -16.99 10.22 1.20
N ALA A 264 -16.03 11.07 1.58
CA ALA A 264 -15.78 12.33 0.89
C ALA A 264 -15.33 12.14 -0.57
N SER A 265 -14.71 11.00 -0.91
CA SER A 265 -14.36 10.66 -2.29
C SER A 265 -15.55 10.20 -3.12
N ILE A 266 -16.59 9.64 -2.49
CA ILE A 266 -17.82 9.19 -3.12
C ILE A 266 -18.78 10.36 -3.38
N TYR A 267 -18.83 11.30 -2.43
CA TYR A 267 -19.65 12.50 -2.46
C TYR A 267 -18.78 13.77 -2.50
N PRO A 268 -18.05 14.02 -3.61
CA PRO A 268 -17.05 15.09 -3.67
C PRO A 268 -17.66 16.49 -3.68
N THR A 269 -18.91 16.62 -4.09
CA THR A 269 -19.66 17.87 -4.18
C THR A 269 -20.93 17.80 -3.36
N HIS A 270 -21.51 18.94 -3.06
CA HIS A 270 -22.85 19.06 -2.47
C HIS A 270 -23.75 19.81 -3.46
N ASP A 271 -25.04 19.61 -3.27
CA ASP A 271 -26.05 20.36 -3.98
C ASP A 271 -26.73 21.31 -2.99
N ASP A 272 -26.58 22.62 -3.21
CA ASP A 272 -27.14 23.67 -2.33
C ASP A 272 -28.67 23.70 -2.35
N GLU A 273 -29.31 23.07 -3.35
CA GLU A 273 -30.78 22.97 -3.48
C GLU A 273 -31.35 21.77 -2.73
N MET A 274 -30.49 20.86 -2.26
CA MET A 274 -30.97 19.72 -1.47
C MET A 274 -31.51 20.16 -0.09
N PRO A 275 -32.68 19.62 0.32
CA PRO A 275 -33.25 19.92 1.63
C PRO A 275 -32.35 19.39 2.77
N GLU A 276 -32.48 20.00 3.94
CA GLU A 276 -31.85 19.48 5.17
C GLU A 276 -32.36 18.07 5.44
N ILE A 277 -31.45 17.17 5.83
CA ILE A 277 -31.76 15.80 6.16
C ILE A 277 -31.90 15.68 7.68
N ASP A 278 -32.98 15.04 8.13
CA ASP A 278 -33.16 14.68 9.53
C ASP A 278 -32.14 13.60 9.95
N LEU A 279 -31.35 13.91 10.98
CA LEU A 279 -30.34 13.03 11.54
C LEU A 279 -30.72 12.50 12.93
N ALA A 280 -32.04 12.43 13.24
CA ALA A 280 -32.52 11.96 14.55
C ALA A 280 -31.96 10.58 14.94
N ASP A 281 -31.81 9.68 13.97
CA ASP A 281 -31.25 8.33 14.20
C ASP A 281 -29.77 8.35 14.62
N HIS A 282 -29.07 9.46 14.41
CA HIS A 282 -27.65 9.67 14.79
C HIS A 282 -27.50 10.61 15.99
N GLY A 283 -28.58 10.91 16.72
CA GLY A 283 -28.59 11.91 17.79
C GLY A 283 -27.54 11.65 18.87
N ASP A 284 -27.52 10.44 19.42
CA ASP A 284 -26.58 10.06 20.49
C ASP A 284 -25.11 10.10 20.01
N GLU A 285 -24.85 9.63 18.80
CA GLU A 285 -23.49 9.64 18.18
C GLU A 285 -23.01 11.06 17.94
N LEU A 286 -23.88 11.97 17.48
CA LEU A 286 -23.53 13.37 17.27
C LEU A 286 -23.24 14.08 18.59
N LEU A 287 -24.02 13.82 19.65
CA LEU A 287 -23.76 14.37 20.99
C LEU A 287 -22.43 13.82 21.55
N GLU A 288 -22.14 12.53 21.33
CA GLU A 288 -20.86 11.95 21.73
C GLU A 288 -19.69 12.63 21.01
N VAL A 289 -19.79 12.91 19.71
CA VAL A 289 -18.76 13.66 18.96
C VAL A 289 -18.54 15.05 19.57
N VAL A 290 -19.60 15.77 19.94
CA VAL A 290 -19.50 17.09 20.61
C VAL A 290 -18.74 16.95 21.93
N ARG A 291 -19.13 15.98 22.76
CA ARG A 291 -18.49 15.70 24.05
C ARG A 291 -16.99 15.37 23.87
N LEU A 292 -16.65 14.49 22.96
CA LEU A 292 -15.26 14.09 22.68
C LEU A 292 -14.41 15.27 22.17
N LYS A 293 -14.95 16.12 21.29
CA LYS A 293 -14.26 17.33 20.82
C LYS A 293 -13.99 18.31 21.96
N SER A 294 -14.96 18.49 22.87
CA SER A 294 -14.77 19.32 24.06
C SER A 294 -13.67 18.77 24.98
N MET A 295 -13.67 17.45 25.25
CA MET A 295 -12.63 16.81 26.05
C MET A 295 -11.23 16.96 25.42
N ILE A 296 -11.12 16.79 24.10
CA ILE A 296 -9.85 16.97 23.37
C ILE A 296 -9.35 18.41 23.55
N LYS A 297 -10.23 19.40 23.38
CA LYS A 297 -9.88 20.82 23.53
C LYS A 297 -9.35 21.10 24.93
N THR A 298 -10.09 20.70 25.96
CA THR A 298 -9.70 20.88 27.37
C THR A 298 -8.37 20.18 27.68
N SER A 299 -8.19 18.97 27.17
CA SER A 299 -6.94 18.23 27.34
C SER A 299 -5.75 18.94 26.66
N GLN A 300 -5.95 19.48 25.45
CA GLN A 300 -4.93 20.23 24.73
C GLN A 300 -4.55 21.54 25.45
N GLU A 301 -5.51 22.24 26.01
CA GLU A 301 -5.28 23.43 26.84
C GLU A 301 -4.46 23.07 28.08
N ARG A 302 -4.81 21.98 28.75
CA ARG A 302 -4.07 21.49 29.93
C ARG A 302 -2.64 21.07 29.59
N ILE A 303 -2.43 20.38 28.47
CA ILE A 303 -1.08 20.03 27.97
C ILE A 303 -0.24 21.30 27.79
N LYS A 304 -0.78 22.33 27.13
CA LYS A 304 -0.06 23.59 26.93
C LYS A 304 0.32 24.29 28.24
N GLU A 305 -0.57 24.30 29.23
CA GLU A 305 -0.27 24.81 30.54
C GLU A 305 0.91 24.09 31.24
N ILE A 306 0.86 22.75 31.19
CA ILE A 306 1.91 21.90 31.74
C ILE A 306 3.24 22.12 31.00
N GLU A 307 3.22 22.14 29.66
CA GLU A 307 4.40 22.38 28.84
C GLU A 307 5.02 23.78 29.16
N ALA A 308 4.19 24.81 29.27
CA ALA A 308 4.65 26.15 29.64
C ALA A 308 5.32 26.16 31.01
N SER A 309 4.75 25.48 32.00
CA SER A 309 5.32 25.37 33.34
C SER A 309 6.68 24.63 33.31
N VAL A 310 6.77 23.52 32.57
CA VAL A 310 8.02 22.77 32.39
C VAL A 310 9.08 23.61 31.67
N MET A 311 8.71 24.28 30.58
CA MET A 311 9.62 25.21 29.85
C MET A 311 10.14 26.33 30.71
N THR A 312 9.29 26.89 31.59
CA THR A 312 9.71 27.89 32.57
C THR A 312 10.77 27.33 33.51
N SER A 313 10.59 26.13 33.99
CA SER A 313 11.56 25.46 34.88
C SER A 313 12.85 25.07 34.14
N MET A 314 12.79 24.79 32.86
CA MET A 314 13.96 24.45 32.02
C MET A 314 14.82 25.72 31.72
N GLY A 315 14.21 26.88 31.61
CA GLY A 315 14.92 28.14 31.30
C GLY A 315 15.74 28.01 30.00
N ASN A 316 17.06 28.18 30.12
CA ASN A 316 17.98 28.07 28.97
C ASN A 316 18.44 26.60 28.67
N SER A 317 17.92 25.61 29.38
CA SER A 317 18.32 24.23 29.18
C SER A 317 17.55 23.59 28.00
N GLU A 318 18.27 22.97 27.08
CA GLU A 318 17.65 22.16 25.99
C GLU A 318 17.11 20.82 26.47
N LYS A 319 17.65 20.28 27.57
CA LYS A 319 17.35 18.93 28.08
C LYS A 319 16.91 18.98 29.53
N GLY A 320 15.89 18.19 29.84
CA GLY A 320 15.42 17.92 31.20
C GLY A 320 15.26 16.42 31.43
N VAL A 321 15.37 15.97 32.65
CA VAL A 321 15.18 14.57 33.05
C VAL A 321 14.32 14.54 34.30
N LEU A 322 13.32 13.65 34.29
CA LEU A 322 12.55 13.31 35.48
C LEU A 322 13.06 12.00 36.07
N TYR A 323 13.39 12.02 37.35
CA TYR A 323 13.77 10.84 38.12
C TYR A 323 12.63 10.43 39.06
N ASN A 324 12.51 9.14 39.33
CA ASN A 324 11.64 8.66 40.41
C ASN A 324 12.34 8.80 41.79
N ASN A 325 11.63 8.41 42.86
CA ASN A 325 12.14 8.47 44.23
C ASN A 325 13.36 7.57 44.51
N LEU A 326 13.68 6.66 43.55
CA LEU A 326 14.85 5.77 43.64
C LEU A 326 16.01 6.24 42.76
N GLY A 327 15.92 7.45 42.15
CA GLY A 327 16.94 7.99 41.27
C GLY A 327 16.98 7.38 39.86
N VAL A 328 15.97 6.63 39.46
CA VAL A 328 15.88 6.03 38.13
C VAL A 328 15.24 7.02 37.15
N GLU A 329 15.84 7.20 35.97
CA GLU A 329 15.28 8.05 34.90
C GLU A 329 13.91 7.51 34.45
N MET A 330 12.89 8.36 34.51
CA MET A 330 11.51 8.08 34.10
C MET A 330 11.19 8.69 32.74
N LEU A 331 11.51 9.98 32.55
CA LEU A 331 11.20 10.71 31.31
C LEU A 331 12.37 11.63 30.94
N LYS A 332 12.59 11.75 29.63
CA LYS A 332 13.52 12.74 29.06
C LYS A 332 12.73 13.79 28.30
N VAL A 333 12.93 15.05 28.62
CA VAL A 333 12.31 16.20 27.97
C VAL A 333 13.35 16.88 27.10
N LYS A 334 12.96 17.30 25.89
CA LYS A 334 13.84 18.02 24.98
C LYS A 334 13.12 19.24 24.41
N TRP A 335 13.67 20.42 24.65
CA TRP A 335 13.17 21.68 24.13
C TRP A 335 14.21 22.27 23.16
N ARG A 336 14.07 21.98 21.86
CA ARG A 336 15.05 22.32 20.82
C ARG A 336 14.89 23.73 20.29
N THR A 337 16.02 24.41 20.08
CA THR A 337 16.07 25.59 19.23
C THR A 337 16.24 25.17 17.77
N THR A 338 15.31 25.56 16.89
CA THR A 338 15.37 25.26 15.45
C THR A 338 15.88 26.50 14.72
N HIS A 339 17.02 26.36 14.04
CA HIS A 339 17.54 27.42 13.18
C HIS A 339 16.97 27.27 11.76
N TYR A 340 16.10 28.19 11.37
CA TYR A 340 15.56 28.24 10.01
C TYR A 340 16.49 29.07 9.12
N LYS A 341 17.12 28.43 8.15
CA LYS A 341 17.87 29.15 7.09
C LYS A 341 16.86 29.83 6.17
N ALA A 342 17.17 31.07 5.74
CA ALA A 342 16.37 31.75 4.74
C ALA A 342 16.24 30.89 3.47
N LYS A 343 15.00 30.60 3.07
CA LYS A 343 14.73 29.89 1.80
C LYS A 343 14.75 30.92 0.68
N ARG A 344 15.45 30.60 -0.45
CA ARG A 344 15.25 31.33 -1.70
C ARG A 344 13.77 31.23 -2.09
N ALA A 345 13.19 32.34 -2.56
CA ALA A 345 11.85 32.35 -3.11
C ALA A 345 11.80 31.34 -4.29
N THR A 346 11.03 30.29 -4.13
CA THR A 346 10.70 29.35 -5.23
C THR A 346 9.40 29.86 -5.86
N LEU A 347 9.40 30.06 -7.17
CA LEU A 347 8.17 30.24 -7.94
C LEU A 347 7.36 28.95 -7.78
N THR A 348 6.25 29.04 -7.05
CA THR A 348 5.28 27.93 -6.97
C THR A 348 4.42 28.01 -8.20
N GLU A 349 4.40 26.96 -9.02
CA GLU A 349 3.41 26.83 -10.09
C GLU A 349 2.01 26.94 -9.51
N ALA A 350 1.15 27.67 -10.20
CA ALA A 350 -0.25 27.80 -9.82
C ALA A 350 -0.90 26.40 -9.85
N LYS A 351 -1.41 25.97 -8.71
CA LYS A 351 -2.20 24.72 -8.68
C LYS A 351 -3.53 24.95 -9.40
N PRO A 352 -4.00 24.00 -10.21
CA PRO A 352 -5.31 24.08 -10.84
C PRO A 352 -6.39 24.20 -9.76
N GLU A 353 -7.45 24.94 -10.08
CA GLU A 353 -8.64 25.02 -9.24
C GLU A 353 -9.24 23.62 -9.05
N ARG A 354 -9.51 23.25 -7.81
CA ARG A 354 -10.12 21.96 -7.46
C ARG A 354 -11.12 22.14 -6.33
N PHE A 355 -12.18 21.39 -6.39
CA PHE A 355 -13.16 21.30 -5.32
C PHE A 355 -12.90 20.06 -4.48
N GLU A 356 -12.77 20.25 -3.18
CA GLU A 356 -12.62 19.17 -2.20
C GLU A 356 -13.64 19.35 -1.08
N ARG A 357 -14.43 18.34 -0.81
CA ARG A 357 -15.33 18.34 0.34
C ARG A 357 -14.52 18.21 1.63
N ALA A 358 -14.95 18.91 2.70
CA ALA A 358 -14.28 18.83 3.99
C ALA A 358 -14.25 17.40 4.52
N LYS A 359 -13.10 16.99 5.06
CA LYS A 359 -12.86 15.64 5.59
C LYS A 359 -13.34 15.43 7.02
N SER A 360 -14.03 16.42 7.60
CA SER A 360 -14.59 16.37 8.94
C SER A 360 -15.89 17.15 9.01
N LEU A 361 -16.82 16.67 9.86
CA LEU A 361 -18.08 17.35 10.14
C LEU A 361 -17.85 18.59 11.04
N THR A 362 -18.48 19.70 10.71
CA THR A 362 -18.61 20.84 11.62
C THR A 362 -19.91 20.70 12.38
N ILE A 363 -19.83 20.40 13.68
CA ILE A 363 -20.99 20.25 14.57
C ILE A 363 -20.99 21.45 15.52
N LYS A 364 -22.07 22.22 15.55
CA LYS A 364 -22.26 23.36 16.45
C LYS A 364 -23.44 23.11 17.36
N GLU A 365 -23.28 23.36 18.66
CA GLU A 365 -24.41 23.43 19.58
C GLU A 365 -25.23 24.68 19.24
N ILE A 366 -26.55 24.49 19.15
CA ILE A 366 -27.49 25.61 19.04
C ILE A 366 -27.85 25.97 20.48
N ALA A 367 -27.40 27.15 20.91
CA ALA A 367 -27.65 27.66 22.28
C ALA A 367 -29.11 28.00 22.52
#